data_5f348528d7d39d6376d8a0ebe5eca450
#
_entry.id   5f348528d7d39d6376d8a0ebe5eca450
#
_cell.length_a   1.000
_cell.length_b   1.000
_cell.length_c   1.000
_cell.angle_alpha   90.00
_cell.angle_beta   90.00
_cell.angle_gamma   90.00
#
_symmetry.space_group_name_H-M   'P 1'
#
loop_
_entity.id
_entity.type
_entity.pdbx_description
1 polymer ?
#
loop_
_entity_poly.entity_id
_entity_poly.type
_entity_poly.pdbx_seq_one_letter_code
_entity_poly.pdbx_strand_id
1 'polypeptide(L)'
;MEDYLAKSLDEWKADISEVLDQINDEYGELKKELRVYSYKYGITKQVIQSTVNDEIIRNIRQMYHKPFEEKYNELKEYIRELDEKRKVFQMFVDKIEEVKRKEGTTKTDLASTYK
;
A
#
# COMPACT_ATOMS: atom_id res chain seq x y z
N MET A 1 8.50 32.76 -3.38
CA MET A 1 7.28 32.20 -4.03
C MET A 1 6.11 33.13 -3.75
N GLU A 2 5.29 33.35 -4.75
CA GLU A 2 4.11 34.19 -4.60
C GLU A 2 3.08 33.51 -3.69
N ASP A 3 2.36 34.33 -2.91
CA ASP A 3 1.45 33.82 -1.88
C ASP A 3 0.37 32.90 -2.44
N TYR A 4 -0.24 33.27 -3.57
CA TYR A 4 -1.28 32.47 -4.16
C TYR A 4 -0.78 31.09 -4.63
N LEU A 5 0.45 31.04 -5.12
CA LEU A 5 1.09 29.81 -5.59
C LEU A 5 1.44 28.90 -4.41
N ALA A 6 2.06 29.47 -3.38
CA ALA A 6 2.38 28.73 -2.15
C ALA A 6 1.13 28.15 -1.51
N LYS A 7 0.06 28.96 -1.44
CA LYS A 7 -1.21 28.52 -0.87
C LYS A 7 -1.81 27.36 -1.66
N SER A 8 -1.80 27.44 -3.00
CA SER A 8 -2.32 26.39 -3.86
C SER A 8 -1.54 25.09 -3.70
N LEU A 9 -0.22 25.18 -3.61
CA LEU A 9 0.62 23.99 -3.39
C LEU A 9 0.39 23.37 -2.02
N ASP A 10 0.21 24.19 -1.00
CA ASP A 10 -0.09 23.70 0.35
C ASP A 10 -1.44 23.01 0.41
N GLU A 11 -2.45 23.56 -0.24
CA GLU A 11 -3.79 22.95 -0.32
C GLU A 11 -3.74 21.61 -1.03
N TRP A 12 -3.03 21.53 -2.16
CA TRP A 12 -2.85 20.29 -2.89
C TRP A 12 -2.09 19.25 -2.07
N LYS A 13 -1.02 19.67 -1.41
CA LYS A 13 -0.24 18.80 -0.52
C LYS A 13 -1.12 18.23 0.60
N ALA A 14 -1.98 19.06 1.19
CA ALA A 14 -2.91 18.60 2.23
C ALA A 14 -3.86 17.53 1.69
N ASP A 15 -4.40 17.72 0.48
CA ASP A 15 -5.28 16.75 -0.15
C ASP A 15 -4.55 15.42 -0.39
N ILE A 16 -3.32 15.48 -0.89
CA ILE A 16 -2.51 14.26 -1.12
C ILE A 16 -2.19 13.57 0.19
N SER A 17 -1.86 14.34 1.23
CA SER A 17 -1.57 13.77 2.56
C SER A 17 -2.78 13.03 3.14
N GLU A 18 -3.97 13.54 2.91
CA GLU A 18 -5.20 12.87 3.33
C GLU A 18 -5.38 11.53 2.60
N VAL A 19 -5.12 11.50 1.29
CA VAL A 19 -5.14 10.25 0.51
C VAL A 19 -4.09 9.26 1.03
N LEU A 20 -2.89 9.74 1.36
CA LEU A 20 -1.84 8.91 1.93
C LEU A 20 -2.25 8.30 3.27
N ASP A 21 -2.92 9.07 4.13
CA ASP A 21 -3.40 8.56 5.41
C ASP A 21 -4.41 7.43 5.20
N GLN A 22 -5.32 7.58 4.23
CA GLN A 22 -6.29 6.56 3.87
C GLN A 22 -5.60 5.29 3.35
N ILE A 23 -4.59 5.46 2.49
CA ILE A 23 -3.80 4.34 1.95
C ILE A 23 -3.08 3.61 3.08
N ASN A 24 -2.48 4.34 4.01
CA ASN A 24 -1.77 3.74 5.15
C ASN A 24 -2.70 2.97 6.06
N ASP A 25 -3.91 3.48 6.31
CA ASP A 25 -4.91 2.77 7.12
C ASP A 25 -5.34 1.47 6.44
N GLU A 26 -5.64 1.52 5.15
CA GLU A 26 -6.02 0.35 4.37
C GLU A 26 -4.88 -0.68 4.33
N TYR A 27 -3.66 -0.21 4.12
CA TYR A 27 -2.47 -1.05 4.12
C TYR A 27 -2.31 -1.80 5.45
N GLY A 28 -2.50 -1.09 6.57
CA GLY A 28 -2.44 -1.69 7.90
C GLY A 28 -3.50 -2.77 8.11
N GLU A 29 -4.74 -2.51 7.69
CA GLU A 29 -5.83 -3.49 7.81
C GLU A 29 -5.60 -4.71 6.93
N LEU A 30 -5.12 -4.50 5.71
CA LEU A 30 -4.81 -5.61 4.79
C LEU A 30 -3.68 -6.48 5.32
N LYS A 31 -2.69 -5.90 5.97
CA LYS A 31 -1.60 -6.66 6.58
C LYS A 31 -2.09 -7.55 7.72
N LYS A 32 -3.04 -7.05 8.51
CA LYS A 32 -3.68 -7.85 9.57
C LYS A 32 -4.44 -9.03 8.97
N GLU A 33 -5.21 -8.77 7.93
CA GLU A 33 -5.97 -9.80 7.22
C GLU A 33 -5.04 -10.84 6.60
N LEU A 34 -3.96 -10.40 5.97
CA LEU A 34 -2.94 -11.29 5.42
C LEU A 34 -2.37 -12.22 6.48
N ARG A 35 -2.09 -11.67 7.67
CA ARG A 35 -1.59 -12.47 8.79
C ARG A 35 -2.59 -13.55 9.19
N VAL A 36 -3.87 -13.21 9.25
CA VAL A 36 -4.94 -14.18 9.57
C VAL A 36 -4.94 -15.33 8.55
N TYR A 37 -4.92 -15.01 7.26
CA TYR A 37 -4.93 -16.02 6.21
C TYR A 37 -3.63 -16.82 6.13
N SER A 38 -2.51 -16.22 6.48
CA SER A 38 -1.23 -16.92 6.61
C SER A 38 -1.33 -18.03 7.64
N TYR A 39 -1.93 -17.75 8.80
CA TYR A 39 -2.14 -18.75 9.84
C TYR A 39 -3.15 -19.83 9.42
N LYS A 40 -4.26 -19.42 8.83
CA LYS A 40 -5.28 -20.36 8.34
C LYS A 40 -4.71 -21.33 7.31
N TYR A 41 -3.96 -20.78 6.36
CA TYR A 41 -3.28 -21.58 5.34
C TYR A 41 -2.25 -22.52 5.98
N GLY A 42 -1.43 -22.03 6.90
CA GLY A 42 -0.42 -22.84 7.58
C GLY A 42 -1.02 -23.97 8.41
N ILE A 43 -2.12 -23.70 9.12
CA ILE A 43 -2.83 -24.71 9.92
C ILE A 43 -3.38 -25.81 9.02
N THR A 44 -4.04 -25.44 7.92
CA THR A 44 -4.59 -26.46 7.00
C THR A 44 -3.49 -27.30 6.38
N LYS A 45 -2.36 -26.68 6.06
CA LYS A 45 -1.19 -27.41 5.54
C LYS A 45 -0.69 -28.44 6.53
N GLN A 46 -0.55 -28.07 7.79
CA GLN A 46 -0.09 -28.97 8.87
C GLN A 46 -1.06 -30.13 9.08
N VAL A 47 -2.36 -29.84 9.09
CA VAL A 47 -3.40 -30.86 9.24
C VAL A 47 -3.36 -31.86 8.09
N ILE A 48 -3.21 -31.38 6.86
CA ILE A 48 -3.09 -32.23 5.67
C ILE A 48 -1.88 -33.15 5.79
N GLN A 49 -0.73 -32.60 6.21
CA GLN A 49 0.51 -33.35 6.37
C GLN A 49 0.40 -34.45 7.46
N SER A 50 -0.48 -34.25 8.43
CA SER A 50 -0.70 -35.18 9.55
C SER A 50 -1.84 -36.15 9.29
N THR A 51 -2.52 -36.05 8.16
CA THR A 51 -3.69 -36.90 7.82
C THR A 51 -3.27 -37.98 6.84
N VAL A 52 -3.73 -39.21 7.06
CA VAL A 52 -3.37 -40.36 6.24
C VAL A 52 -4.46 -40.70 5.23
N ASN A 53 -5.70 -40.39 5.52
CA ASN A 53 -6.84 -40.74 4.66
C ASN A 53 -6.94 -39.77 3.47
N ASP A 54 -6.78 -40.30 2.27
CA ASP A 54 -6.75 -39.51 1.02
C ASP A 54 -8.07 -38.78 0.75
N GLU A 55 -9.20 -39.38 1.10
CA GLU A 55 -10.51 -38.75 0.91
C GLU A 55 -10.68 -37.55 1.83
N ILE A 56 -10.27 -37.68 3.09
CA ILE A 56 -10.31 -36.59 4.05
C ILE A 56 -9.38 -35.47 3.62
N ILE A 57 -8.17 -35.81 3.16
CA ILE A 57 -7.20 -34.83 2.65
C ILE A 57 -7.81 -34.03 1.49
N ARG A 58 -8.45 -34.72 0.55
CA ARG A 58 -9.10 -34.08 -0.60
C ARG A 58 -10.17 -33.10 -0.16
N ASN A 59 -10.99 -33.49 0.81
CA ASN A 59 -12.05 -32.64 1.37
C ASN A 59 -11.47 -31.40 2.04
N ILE A 60 -10.44 -31.56 2.85
CA ILE A 60 -9.78 -30.44 3.53
C ILE A 60 -9.18 -29.48 2.51
N ARG A 61 -8.52 -29.99 1.48
CA ARG A 61 -7.92 -29.15 0.43
C ARG A 61 -8.98 -28.33 -0.29
N GLN A 62 -10.11 -28.96 -0.62
CA GLN A 62 -11.16 -28.30 -1.38
C GLN A 62 -11.94 -27.31 -0.55
N MET A 63 -12.26 -27.65 0.71
CA MET A 63 -13.09 -26.82 1.57
C MET A 63 -12.34 -25.64 2.19
N TYR A 64 -11.06 -25.82 2.52
CA TYR A 64 -10.32 -24.84 3.31
C TYR A 64 -8.96 -24.44 2.72
N HIS A 65 -8.12 -25.43 2.40
CA HIS A 65 -6.74 -25.13 2.03
C HIS A 65 -6.65 -24.28 0.77
N LYS A 66 -7.30 -24.70 -0.29
CA LYS A 66 -7.28 -23.99 -1.57
C LYS A 66 -7.91 -22.60 -1.46
N PRO A 67 -9.09 -22.43 -0.85
CA PRO A 67 -9.64 -21.10 -0.64
C PRO A 67 -8.76 -20.19 0.19
N PHE A 68 -8.11 -20.70 1.23
CA PHE A 68 -7.20 -19.89 2.05
C PHE A 68 -5.93 -19.51 1.29
N GLU A 69 -5.40 -20.41 0.48
CA GLU A 69 -4.25 -20.12 -0.37
C GLU A 69 -4.57 -19.03 -1.40
N GLU A 70 -5.72 -19.14 -2.06
CA GLU A 70 -6.17 -18.15 -3.04
C GLU A 70 -6.34 -16.79 -2.39
N LYS A 71 -6.98 -16.72 -1.23
CA LYS A 71 -7.18 -15.46 -0.50
C LYS A 71 -5.86 -14.86 -0.04
N TYR A 72 -4.96 -15.70 0.45
CA TYR A 72 -3.62 -15.27 0.87
C TYR A 72 -2.85 -14.64 -0.30
N ASN A 73 -2.85 -15.28 -1.45
CA ASN A 73 -2.16 -14.79 -2.64
C ASN A 73 -2.79 -13.51 -3.19
N GLU A 74 -4.12 -13.43 -3.18
CA GLU A 74 -4.88 -12.25 -3.59
C GLU A 74 -4.53 -11.05 -2.70
N LEU A 75 -4.48 -11.25 -1.38
CA LEU A 75 -4.11 -10.20 -0.43
C LEU A 75 -2.68 -9.72 -0.63
N LYS A 76 -1.75 -10.64 -0.86
CA LYS A 76 -0.35 -10.28 -1.13
C LYS A 76 -0.23 -9.38 -2.35
N GLU A 77 -0.93 -9.72 -3.43
CA GLU A 77 -0.90 -8.92 -4.65
C GLU A 77 -1.54 -7.55 -4.44
N TYR A 78 -2.66 -7.50 -3.75
CA TYR A 78 -3.34 -6.25 -3.44
C TYR A 78 -2.47 -5.33 -2.58
N ILE A 79 -1.79 -5.89 -1.57
CA ILE A 79 -0.87 -5.15 -0.70
C ILE A 79 0.30 -4.58 -1.52
N ARG A 80 0.83 -5.37 -2.46
CA ARG A 80 1.91 -4.92 -3.33
C ARG A 80 1.50 -3.73 -4.18
N GLU A 81 0.32 -3.79 -4.78
CA GLU A 81 -0.22 -2.69 -5.58
C GLU A 81 -0.46 -1.44 -4.74
N LEU A 82 -0.99 -1.62 -3.53
CA LEU A 82 -1.24 -0.51 -2.62
C LEU A 82 0.06 0.14 -2.16
N ASP A 83 1.11 -0.65 -1.93
CA ASP A 83 2.43 -0.14 -1.57
C ASP A 83 3.04 0.70 -2.70
N GLU A 84 2.88 0.27 -3.96
CA GLU A 84 3.31 1.06 -5.12
C GLU A 84 2.58 2.40 -5.18
N LYS A 85 1.26 2.36 -4.97
CA LYS A 85 0.43 3.57 -4.96
C LYS A 85 0.88 4.52 -3.85
N ARG A 86 1.15 4.00 -2.66
CA ARG A 86 1.64 4.77 -1.53
C ARG A 86 2.95 5.50 -1.88
N LYS A 87 3.88 4.80 -2.50
CA LYS A 87 5.17 5.36 -2.90
C LYS A 87 5.01 6.49 -3.91
N VAL A 88 4.09 6.33 -4.88
CA VAL A 88 3.83 7.37 -5.87
C VAL A 88 3.25 8.63 -5.22
N PHE A 89 2.27 8.47 -4.33
CA PHE A 89 1.67 9.61 -3.64
C PHE A 89 2.67 10.29 -2.71
N GLN A 90 3.57 9.54 -2.09
CA GLN A 90 4.66 10.13 -1.30
C GLN A 90 5.60 10.96 -2.18
N MET A 91 5.83 10.55 -3.42
CA MET A 91 6.63 11.33 -4.35
C MET A 91 6.02 12.71 -4.64
N PHE A 92 4.68 12.80 -4.74
CA PHE A 92 4.01 14.09 -4.89
C PHE A 92 4.33 15.02 -3.71
N VAL A 93 4.18 14.51 -2.49
CA VAL A 93 4.48 15.29 -1.29
C VAL A 93 5.92 15.76 -1.29
N ASP A 94 6.84 14.85 -1.57
CA ASP A 94 8.28 15.16 -1.59
C ASP A 94 8.62 16.20 -2.64
N LYS A 95 8.01 16.11 -3.82
CA LYS A 95 8.26 17.07 -4.90
C LYS A 95 7.69 18.45 -4.61
N ILE A 96 6.50 18.50 -4.01
CA ILE A 96 5.91 19.77 -3.58
C ILE A 96 6.81 20.44 -2.55
N GLU A 97 7.29 19.69 -1.56
CA GLU A 97 8.20 20.20 -0.55
C GLU A 97 9.52 20.68 -1.16
N GLU A 98 10.07 19.92 -2.10
CA GLU A 98 11.29 20.29 -2.79
C GLU A 98 11.15 21.61 -3.57
N VAL A 99 10.06 21.77 -4.32
CA VAL A 99 9.79 22.98 -5.09
C VAL A 99 9.62 24.18 -4.15
N LYS A 100 8.88 24.04 -3.07
CA LYS A 100 8.68 25.11 -2.09
C LYS A 100 10.00 25.54 -1.44
N ARG A 101 10.84 24.57 -1.08
CA ARG A 101 12.14 24.84 -0.46
C ARG A 101 13.07 25.57 -1.44
N LYS A 102 13.14 25.09 -2.67
CA LYS A 102 13.99 25.72 -3.71
C LYS A 102 13.51 27.12 -4.05
N GLU A 103 12.20 27.31 -4.19
CA GLU A 103 11.61 28.62 -4.48
C GLU A 103 11.89 29.62 -3.35
N GLY A 104 11.86 29.15 -2.10
CA GLY A 104 12.14 29.98 -0.93
C GLY A 104 13.60 30.37 -0.79
N THR A 105 14.55 29.56 -1.31
CA THR A 105 15.99 29.76 -1.17
C THR A 105 16.68 30.24 -2.43
N THR A 106 16.21 29.78 -3.61
CA THR A 106 16.83 30.10 -4.91
C THR A 106 15.76 30.47 -5.92
N LYS A 107 15.02 31.51 -5.60
CA LYS A 107 13.87 31.96 -6.38
C LYS A 107 14.22 32.25 -7.85
N THR A 108 15.35 32.88 -8.07
CA THR A 108 15.84 33.26 -9.41
C THR A 108 16.12 32.00 -10.26
N ASP A 109 16.74 30.99 -9.67
CA ASP A 109 17.12 29.77 -10.37
C ASP A 109 15.87 29.00 -10.84
N LEU A 110 14.86 28.89 -10.00
CA LEU A 110 13.63 28.22 -10.35
C LEU A 110 12.88 28.96 -11.46
N ALA A 111 12.82 30.26 -11.39
CA ALA A 111 12.22 31.10 -12.44
C ALA A 111 12.91 30.89 -13.78
N SER A 112 14.22 30.80 -13.79
CA SER A 112 15.02 30.53 -15.00
C SER A 112 14.71 29.15 -15.58
N THR A 113 14.48 28.14 -14.74
CA THR A 113 14.20 26.78 -15.17
C THR A 113 12.85 26.68 -15.91
N TYR A 114 11.86 27.43 -15.50
CA TYR A 114 10.50 27.34 -16.03
C TYR A 114 10.16 28.41 -17.07
N LYS A 115 11.11 29.21 -17.44
CA LYS A 115 10.98 30.12 -18.56
C LYS A 115 11.44 29.47 -19.89
#